data_1b4e55493b9d53e2f9bc5e854dc333d0
#
_entry.id   1b4e55493b9d53e2f9bc5e854dc333d0
#
_cell.length_a   1.000
_cell.length_b   1.000
_cell.length_c   1.000
_cell.angle_alpha   90.00
_cell.angle_beta   90.00
_cell.angle_gamma   90.00
#
_symmetry.space_group_name_H-M   'P 1'
#
loop_
_entity.id
_entity.type
_entity.pdbx_description
1 polymer ?
#
loop_
_entity_poly.entity_id
_entity_poly.type
_entity_poly.pdbx_seq_one_letter_code
_entity_poly.pdbx_strand_id
1 'polypeptide(L)'
;FLLTANSHYQAIEDWRSLSADDDGDLLEKKLNRVTDVCIPEDQAIRSIEKTIFSLWQEYSTKQKSALPHEFFYQMLLNNQLVIDGNPDDSWVLAAAKHNLPLFVPGWEDSTIGNIFASHVIQSDIDPSVVKSGIHYMTELAKWYESQTTQLAFFQIGGGIAGDFPICVVPMLNQDLLRQVPLWSWFCQISEANPSYGGYSGAPPNEKITWGKLAKETPKF
;
A
#
# COMPACT_ATOMS: atom_id res chain seq x y z
N PHE A 1 9.46 -0.37 -6.01
CA PHE A 1 10.66 -0.96 -6.66
C PHE A 1 11.00 -0.27 -8.00
N LEU A 2 10.02 0.18 -8.78
CA LEU A 2 10.28 0.91 -10.04
C LEU A 2 11.16 2.15 -9.86
N LEU A 3 11.10 2.81 -8.70
CA LEU A 3 11.94 3.98 -8.42
C LEU A 3 13.44 3.70 -8.48
N THR A 4 13.86 2.50 -8.09
CA THR A 4 15.27 2.17 -7.89
C THR A 4 15.84 1.26 -8.97
N ALA A 5 15.01 0.70 -9.82
CA ALA A 5 15.44 -0.30 -10.79
C ALA A 5 14.63 -0.28 -12.10
N ASN A 6 14.15 0.89 -12.51
CA ASN A 6 13.32 1.02 -13.72
C ASN A 6 14.01 0.47 -14.98
N SER A 7 15.31 0.73 -15.14
CA SER A 7 16.09 0.23 -16.29
C SER A 7 16.37 -1.27 -16.25
N HIS A 8 16.11 -1.93 -15.13
CA HIS A 8 16.39 -3.35 -14.90
C HIS A 8 15.13 -4.23 -14.93
N TYR A 9 13.94 -3.65 -14.99
CA TYR A 9 12.70 -4.40 -15.15
C TYR A 9 12.65 -5.04 -16.53
N GLN A 10 12.18 -6.27 -16.60
CA GLN A 10 12.06 -7.03 -17.84
C GLN A 10 10.61 -7.42 -18.05
N ALA A 11 10.02 -7.01 -19.18
CA ALA A 11 8.72 -7.49 -19.60
C ALA A 11 8.85 -8.84 -20.32
N ILE A 12 7.89 -9.72 -20.10
CA ILE A 12 7.77 -11.03 -20.75
C ILE A 12 6.52 -11.00 -21.63
N GLU A 13 6.70 -10.97 -22.94
CA GLU A 13 5.59 -10.86 -23.91
C GLU A 13 4.67 -12.08 -23.87
N ASP A 14 5.23 -13.28 -23.84
CA ASP A 14 4.47 -14.53 -23.82
C ASP A 14 4.50 -15.24 -22.47
N TRP A 15 4.15 -14.49 -21.41
CA TRP A 15 4.21 -14.98 -20.04
C TRP A 15 3.27 -16.17 -19.76
N ARG A 16 2.22 -16.36 -20.60
CA ARG A 16 1.27 -17.49 -20.45
C ARG A 16 1.85 -18.83 -20.92
N SER A 17 2.89 -18.80 -21.72
CA SER A 17 3.57 -20.01 -22.23
C SER A 17 4.69 -20.50 -21.31
N LEU A 18 5.04 -19.75 -20.28
CA LEU A 18 6.12 -20.11 -19.35
C LEU A 18 5.79 -21.41 -18.62
N SER A 19 6.79 -22.30 -18.58
CA SER A 19 6.80 -23.55 -17.83
C SER A 19 7.37 -23.35 -16.42
N ALA A 20 7.31 -24.40 -15.61
CA ALA A 20 7.96 -24.41 -14.31
C ALA A 20 9.50 -24.34 -14.41
N ASP A 21 10.07 -24.89 -15.48
CA ASP A 21 11.53 -24.82 -15.70
C ASP A 21 11.96 -23.38 -16.04
N ASP A 22 11.17 -22.65 -16.84
CA ASP A 22 11.42 -21.24 -17.14
C ASP A 22 11.37 -20.38 -15.86
N ASP A 23 10.41 -20.61 -14.97
CA ASP A 23 10.34 -19.95 -13.68
C ASP A 23 11.53 -20.35 -12.77
N GLY A 24 12.01 -21.60 -12.87
CA GLY A 24 13.25 -22.04 -12.21
C GLY A 24 14.48 -21.25 -12.68
N ASP A 25 14.61 -21.06 -13.98
CA ASP A 25 15.69 -20.27 -14.59
C ASP A 25 15.64 -18.79 -14.16
N LEU A 26 14.42 -18.23 -14.01
CA LEU A 26 14.26 -16.87 -13.50
C LEU A 26 14.71 -16.76 -12.04
N LEU A 27 14.40 -17.76 -11.22
CA LEU A 27 14.85 -17.80 -9.82
C LEU A 27 16.37 -17.85 -9.73
N GLU A 28 17.04 -18.67 -10.53
CA GLU A 28 18.52 -18.75 -10.58
C GLU A 28 19.15 -17.41 -10.98
N LYS A 29 18.48 -16.66 -11.86
CA LYS A 29 18.88 -15.31 -12.29
C LYS A 29 18.50 -14.22 -11.27
N LYS A 30 17.88 -14.57 -10.14
CA LYS A 30 17.34 -13.64 -9.14
C LYS A 30 16.35 -12.64 -9.71
N LEU A 31 15.46 -13.11 -10.55
CA LEU A 31 14.37 -12.36 -11.13
C LEU A 31 13.03 -12.83 -10.56
N ASN A 32 12.33 -11.95 -9.85
CA ASN A 32 11.04 -12.26 -9.26
C ASN A 32 9.93 -11.90 -10.24
N ARG A 33 9.22 -12.89 -10.77
CA ARG A 33 8.17 -12.66 -11.76
C ARG A 33 6.85 -12.27 -11.10
N VAL A 34 6.25 -11.20 -11.61
CA VAL A 34 4.88 -10.80 -11.31
C VAL A 34 4.14 -10.77 -12.66
N THR A 35 3.47 -11.85 -12.99
CA THR A 35 2.76 -12.09 -14.27
C THR A 35 3.68 -11.90 -15.47
N ASP A 36 3.67 -10.75 -16.10
CA ASP A 36 4.41 -10.39 -17.31
C ASP A 36 5.61 -9.48 -17.06
N VAL A 37 5.97 -9.25 -15.79
CA VAL A 37 7.09 -8.41 -15.41
C VAL A 37 8.01 -9.14 -14.45
N CYS A 38 9.32 -9.07 -14.71
CA CYS A 38 10.37 -9.55 -13.80
C CYS A 38 10.98 -8.38 -13.02
N ILE A 39 11.04 -8.56 -11.70
CA ILE A 39 11.63 -7.62 -10.75
C ILE A 39 12.98 -8.16 -10.32
N PRO A 40 14.09 -7.46 -10.60
CA PRO A 40 15.41 -7.93 -10.17
C PRO A 40 15.57 -7.80 -8.65
N GLU A 41 16.01 -8.90 -8.02
CA GLU A 41 16.18 -8.97 -6.57
C GLU A 41 17.20 -7.94 -6.06
N ASP A 42 18.40 -7.95 -6.62
CA ASP A 42 19.50 -7.15 -6.10
C ASP A 42 19.32 -5.65 -6.37
N GLN A 43 18.90 -5.27 -7.60
CA GLN A 43 18.77 -3.87 -8.00
C GLN A 43 17.51 -3.22 -7.44
N ALA A 44 16.42 -3.96 -7.32
CA ALA A 44 15.15 -3.42 -6.84
C ALA A 44 14.98 -3.63 -5.32
N ILE A 45 14.94 -4.88 -4.87
CA ILE A 45 14.55 -5.22 -3.51
C ILE A 45 15.67 -4.91 -2.53
N ARG A 46 16.87 -5.45 -2.77
CA ARG A 46 18.00 -5.29 -1.85
C ARG A 46 18.54 -3.86 -1.81
N SER A 47 18.39 -3.13 -2.89
CA SER A 47 18.72 -1.69 -2.92
C SER A 47 17.87 -0.88 -1.94
N ILE A 48 16.56 -1.14 -1.92
CA ILE A 48 15.64 -0.48 -0.97
C ILE A 48 15.90 -0.96 0.46
N GLU A 49 16.07 -2.27 0.66
CA GLU A 49 16.36 -2.86 1.97
C GLU A 49 17.55 -2.18 2.65
N LYS A 50 18.65 -2.03 1.94
CA LYS A 50 19.87 -1.42 2.49
C LYS A 50 19.60 -0.01 3.06
N THR A 51 18.78 0.77 2.37
CA THR A 51 18.49 2.13 2.79
C THR A 51 17.47 2.18 3.94
N ILE A 52 16.36 1.44 3.81
CA ILE A 52 15.30 1.44 4.82
C ILE A 52 15.78 0.79 6.13
N PHE A 53 16.64 -0.23 6.06
CA PHE A 53 17.21 -0.88 7.24
C PHE A 53 18.01 0.11 8.08
N SER A 54 18.81 0.97 7.46
CA SER A 54 19.56 2.01 8.17
C SER A 54 18.63 2.97 8.94
N LEU A 55 17.48 3.31 8.35
CA LEU A 55 16.47 4.13 9.04
C LEU A 55 15.82 3.37 10.20
N TRP A 56 15.47 2.11 10.01
CA TRP A 56 14.90 1.29 11.08
C TRP A 56 15.84 1.17 12.26
N GLN A 57 17.15 0.97 12.01
CA GLN A 57 18.16 0.94 13.06
C GLN A 57 18.28 2.29 13.81
N GLU A 58 18.26 3.39 13.06
CA GLU A 58 18.26 4.73 13.66
C GLU A 58 17.04 4.95 14.57
N TYR A 59 15.85 4.56 14.09
CA TYR A 59 14.62 4.68 14.87
C TYR A 59 14.61 3.77 16.10
N SER A 60 15.09 2.53 15.95
CA SER A 60 15.25 1.58 17.05
C SER A 60 16.16 2.14 18.13
N THR A 61 17.33 2.63 17.75
CA THR A 61 18.28 3.25 18.69
C THR A 61 17.71 4.47 19.43
N LYS A 62 16.92 5.26 18.71
CA LYS A 62 16.27 6.47 19.27
C LYS A 62 14.94 6.19 19.98
N GLN A 63 14.52 4.92 20.06
CA GLN A 63 13.21 4.50 20.59
C GLN A 63 12.04 5.27 19.94
N LYS A 64 12.10 5.46 18.63
CA LYS A 64 11.08 6.12 17.83
C LYS A 64 10.32 5.08 17.00
N SER A 65 9.12 5.43 16.58
CA SER A 65 8.32 4.64 15.67
C SER A 65 7.68 5.51 14.59
N ALA A 66 7.45 4.95 13.42
CA ALA A 66 6.78 5.63 12.33
C ALA A 66 5.85 4.67 11.57
N LEU A 67 4.95 5.22 10.78
CA LEU A 67 4.13 4.46 9.84
C LEU A 67 4.98 4.00 8.64
N PRO A 68 4.68 2.87 8.04
CA PRO A 68 5.45 2.34 6.91
C PRO A 68 5.75 3.36 5.80
N HIS A 69 4.77 4.16 5.38
CA HIS A 69 4.97 5.14 4.32
C HIS A 69 5.88 6.31 4.72
N GLU A 70 5.97 6.65 6.01
CA GLU A 70 6.80 7.75 6.50
C GLU A 70 8.29 7.47 6.29
N PHE A 71 8.71 6.20 6.37
CA PHE A 71 10.08 5.79 6.01
C PHE A 71 10.37 6.05 4.53
N PHE A 72 9.43 5.70 3.64
CA PHE A 72 9.58 5.97 2.21
C PHE A 72 9.63 7.47 1.91
N TYR A 73 8.77 8.26 2.54
CA TYR A 73 8.79 9.72 2.40
C TYR A 73 10.13 10.29 2.85
N GLN A 74 10.65 9.86 3.98
CA GLN A 74 11.95 10.30 4.49
C GLN A 74 13.07 9.95 3.51
N MET A 75 13.12 8.71 3.00
CA MET A 75 14.14 8.29 2.05
C MET A 75 14.10 9.12 0.75
N LEU A 76 12.91 9.37 0.23
CA LEU A 76 12.73 10.10 -1.03
C LEU A 76 13.03 11.59 -0.89
N LEU A 77 12.51 12.24 0.16
CA LEU A 77 12.71 13.68 0.37
C LEU A 77 14.15 14.03 0.77
N ASN A 78 14.87 13.10 1.40
CA ASN A 78 16.29 13.27 1.77
C ASN A 78 17.26 12.76 0.70
N ASN A 79 16.78 12.37 -0.48
CA ASN A 79 17.58 11.81 -1.55
C ASN A 79 18.46 10.61 -1.12
N GLN A 80 17.93 9.78 -0.23
CA GLN A 80 18.62 8.59 0.27
C GLN A 80 18.48 7.38 -0.67
N LEU A 81 17.55 7.44 -1.61
CA LEU A 81 17.42 6.47 -2.70
C LEU A 81 17.93 7.06 -4.01
N VAL A 82 18.72 6.28 -4.73
CA VAL A 82 19.05 6.59 -6.13
C VAL A 82 17.83 6.26 -6.98
N ILE A 83 17.25 7.25 -7.61
CA ILE A 83 16.11 7.08 -8.50
C ILE A 83 16.63 6.69 -9.89
N ASP A 84 16.16 5.57 -10.39
CA ASP A 84 16.45 5.06 -11.73
C ASP A 84 15.29 5.38 -12.67
N GLY A 85 15.42 6.41 -13.48
CA GLY A 85 14.41 6.92 -14.38
C GLY A 85 13.97 8.35 -14.08
N ASN A 86 12.82 8.76 -14.61
CA ASN A 86 12.29 10.11 -14.41
C ASN A 86 11.57 10.21 -13.06
N PRO A 87 12.01 11.05 -12.13
CA PRO A 87 11.35 11.24 -10.84
C PRO A 87 9.88 11.70 -10.94
N ASP A 88 9.53 12.40 -12.02
CA ASP A 88 8.17 12.93 -12.21
C ASP A 88 7.14 11.81 -12.53
N ASP A 89 7.60 10.63 -12.91
CA ASP A 89 6.74 9.48 -13.15
C ASP A 89 6.39 8.73 -11.85
N SER A 90 6.94 9.16 -10.70
CA SER A 90 6.71 8.54 -9.42
C SER A 90 5.58 9.18 -8.64
N TRP A 91 4.44 8.48 -8.54
CA TRP A 91 3.33 8.91 -7.70
C TRP A 91 3.70 8.95 -6.20
N VAL A 92 4.58 8.07 -5.72
CA VAL A 92 5.02 8.06 -4.31
C VAL A 92 5.85 9.30 -4.00
N LEU A 93 6.77 9.69 -4.91
CA LEU A 93 7.53 10.92 -4.76
C LEU A 93 6.62 12.15 -4.84
N ALA A 94 5.65 12.17 -5.74
CA ALA A 94 4.67 13.24 -5.81
C ALA A 94 3.87 13.35 -4.51
N ALA A 95 3.39 12.22 -3.97
CA ALA A 95 2.69 12.18 -2.69
C ALA A 95 3.56 12.70 -1.54
N ALA A 96 4.84 12.31 -1.49
CA ALA A 96 5.79 12.80 -0.49
C ALA A 96 6.02 14.32 -0.60
N LYS A 97 6.26 14.84 -1.81
CA LYS A 97 6.45 16.27 -2.06
C LYS A 97 5.24 17.12 -1.64
N HIS A 98 4.04 16.60 -1.80
CA HIS A 98 2.79 17.26 -1.44
C HIS A 98 2.29 16.91 -0.03
N ASN A 99 3.06 16.11 0.72
CA ASN A 99 2.70 15.61 2.04
C ASN A 99 1.27 15.04 2.09
N LEU A 100 0.93 14.24 1.08
CA LEU A 100 -0.38 13.59 1.03
C LEU A 100 -0.46 12.46 2.08
N PRO A 101 -1.58 12.29 2.78
CA PRO A 101 -1.74 11.17 3.70
C PRO A 101 -1.79 9.86 2.90
N LEU A 102 -0.98 8.89 3.29
CA LEU A 102 -1.04 7.52 2.79
C LEU A 102 -1.44 6.57 3.91
N PHE A 103 -2.36 5.67 3.60
CA PHE A 103 -2.81 4.61 4.49
C PHE A 103 -2.55 3.27 3.79
N VAL A 104 -1.64 2.46 4.34
CA VAL A 104 -1.17 1.22 3.73
C VAL A 104 -1.60 0.03 4.59
N PRO A 105 -2.85 -0.45 4.44
CA PRO A 105 -3.33 -1.59 5.21
C PRO A 105 -2.57 -2.86 4.82
N GLY A 106 -2.29 -3.71 5.81
CA GLY A 106 -1.66 -5.01 5.56
C GLY A 106 -0.26 -4.92 4.94
N TRP A 107 0.50 -3.87 5.28
CA TRP A 107 1.89 -3.73 4.82
C TRP A 107 2.75 -4.92 5.22
N GLU A 108 2.37 -5.63 6.25
CA GLU A 108 2.99 -6.86 6.74
C GLU A 108 2.95 -7.96 5.67
N ASP A 109 1.90 -7.99 4.83
CA ASP A 109 1.80 -8.85 3.65
C ASP A 109 2.48 -8.21 2.43
N SER A 110 3.79 -7.98 2.57
CA SER A 110 4.61 -7.40 1.50
C SER A 110 6.05 -7.86 1.62
N THR A 111 6.81 -7.73 0.52
CA THR A 111 8.26 -8.00 0.52
C THR A 111 8.99 -7.17 1.60
N ILE A 112 8.65 -5.91 1.77
CA ILE A 112 9.25 -5.05 2.80
C ILE A 112 8.84 -5.48 4.20
N GLY A 113 7.60 -5.91 4.40
CA GLY A 113 7.14 -6.49 5.68
C GLY A 113 7.91 -7.76 6.03
N ASN A 114 8.12 -8.66 5.06
CA ASN A 114 8.93 -9.86 5.26
C ASN A 114 10.40 -9.55 5.60
N ILE A 115 11.00 -8.56 4.91
CA ILE A 115 12.35 -8.08 5.20
C ILE A 115 12.43 -7.52 6.62
N PHE A 116 11.47 -6.68 7.02
CA PHE A 116 11.40 -6.16 8.38
C PHE A 116 11.31 -7.29 9.41
N ALA A 117 10.43 -8.26 9.19
CA ALA A 117 10.28 -9.42 10.07
C ALA A 117 11.56 -10.23 10.18
N SER A 118 12.33 -10.39 9.09
CA SER A 118 13.61 -11.11 9.12
C SER A 118 14.64 -10.42 10.01
N HIS A 119 14.72 -9.09 9.97
CA HIS A 119 15.61 -8.32 10.83
C HIS A 119 15.17 -8.33 12.31
N VAL A 120 13.85 -8.35 12.56
CA VAL A 120 13.34 -8.54 13.94
C VAL A 120 13.71 -9.91 14.48
N ILE A 121 13.57 -10.98 13.68
CA ILE A 121 13.95 -12.35 14.07
C ILE A 121 15.44 -12.44 14.37
N GLN A 122 16.29 -11.74 13.62
CA GLN A 122 17.74 -11.66 13.85
C GLN A 122 18.11 -10.77 15.05
N SER A 123 17.15 -10.11 15.66
CA SER A 123 17.33 -9.16 16.77
C SER A 123 18.11 -7.90 16.39
N ASP A 124 18.10 -7.53 15.12
CA ASP A 124 18.74 -6.31 14.61
C ASP A 124 17.92 -5.05 14.86
N ILE A 125 16.59 -5.22 15.00
CA ILE A 125 15.62 -4.12 15.09
C ILE A 125 14.52 -4.48 16.10
N ASP A 126 14.07 -3.50 16.86
CA ASP A 126 12.88 -3.62 17.72
C ASP A 126 11.60 -3.60 16.86
N PRO A 127 10.67 -4.56 17.01
CA PRO A 127 9.44 -4.60 16.23
C PRO A 127 8.55 -3.35 16.38
N SER A 128 8.68 -2.60 17.47
CA SER A 128 7.90 -1.38 17.72
C SER A 128 8.29 -0.19 16.82
N VAL A 129 9.39 -0.32 16.07
CA VAL A 129 9.87 0.73 15.16
C VAL A 129 8.85 1.04 14.06
N VAL A 130 8.16 0.02 13.56
CA VAL A 130 7.13 0.19 12.53
C VAL A 130 5.75 0.06 13.16
N LYS A 131 4.94 1.10 13.03
CA LYS A 131 3.56 1.11 13.50
C LYS A 131 2.68 0.16 12.67
N SER A 132 1.74 -0.50 13.33
CA SER A 132 0.83 -1.48 12.73
C SER A 132 -0.31 -0.85 11.91
N GLY A 133 -1.09 -1.68 11.21
CA GLY A 133 -2.31 -1.29 10.51
C GLY A 133 -3.36 -0.62 11.40
N ILE A 134 -3.40 -0.95 12.71
CA ILE A 134 -4.31 -0.28 13.65
C ILE A 134 -3.96 1.21 13.81
N HIS A 135 -2.69 1.56 13.80
CA HIS A 135 -2.28 2.96 13.82
C HIS A 135 -2.74 3.68 12.53
N TYR A 136 -2.69 3.00 11.37
CA TYR A 136 -3.23 3.57 10.13
C TYR A 136 -4.73 3.83 10.22
N MET A 137 -5.51 2.92 10.81
CA MET A 137 -6.95 3.15 10.99
C MET A 137 -7.22 4.33 11.92
N THR A 138 -6.46 4.49 13.00
CA THR A 138 -6.61 5.63 13.90
C THR A 138 -6.24 6.96 13.24
N GLU A 139 -5.20 6.99 12.41
CA GLU A 139 -4.84 8.20 11.66
C GLU A 139 -5.86 8.50 10.55
N LEU A 140 -6.38 7.48 9.87
CA LEU A 140 -7.44 7.64 8.88
C LEU A 140 -8.71 8.21 9.52
N ALA A 141 -9.09 7.74 10.71
CA ALA A 141 -10.23 8.28 11.45
C ALA A 141 -10.05 9.77 11.78
N LYS A 142 -8.90 10.15 12.30
CA LYS A 142 -8.56 11.57 12.57
C LYS A 142 -8.60 12.41 11.30
N TRP A 143 -8.02 11.88 10.22
CA TRP A 143 -8.03 12.56 8.93
C TRP A 143 -9.45 12.75 8.42
N TYR A 144 -10.29 11.72 8.48
CA TYR A 144 -11.68 11.79 8.03
C TYR A 144 -12.47 12.84 8.81
N GLU A 145 -12.35 12.83 10.15
CA GLU A 145 -13.03 13.78 11.03
C GLU A 145 -12.56 15.24 10.84
N SER A 146 -11.32 15.43 10.40
CA SER A 146 -10.77 16.78 10.15
C SER A 146 -11.29 17.42 8.84
N GLN A 147 -11.95 16.64 7.98
CA GLN A 147 -12.41 17.16 6.70
C GLN A 147 -13.69 18.00 6.87
N THR A 148 -13.71 19.16 6.22
CA THR A 148 -14.85 20.09 6.24
C THR A 148 -15.68 20.04 4.97
N THR A 149 -15.23 19.29 3.96
CA THR A 149 -15.87 19.11 2.67
C THR A 149 -16.44 17.72 2.53
N GLN A 150 -17.34 17.53 1.57
CA GLN A 150 -17.79 16.18 1.20
C GLN A 150 -16.65 15.37 0.60
N LEU A 151 -16.55 14.10 0.99
CA LEU A 151 -15.53 13.19 0.52
C LEU A 151 -16.08 12.18 -0.47
N ALA A 152 -15.38 11.99 -1.56
CA ALA A 152 -15.65 10.96 -2.55
C ALA A 152 -14.71 9.76 -2.35
N PHE A 153 -15.15 8.58 -2.73
CA PHE A 153 -14.34 7.37 -2.72
C PHE A 153 -14.17 6.85 -4.15
N PHE A 154 -12.95 6.96 -4.68
CA PHE A 154 -12.59 6.40 -5.98
C PHE A 154 -11.65 5.21 -5.78
N GLN A 155 -12.06 4.04 -6.24
CA GLN A 155 -11.35 2.77 -6.05
C GLN A 155 -10.87 2.21 -7.37
N ILE A 156 -9.57 1.92 -7.44
CA ILE A 156 -8.98 1.17 -8.55
C ILE A 156 -8.57 -0.21 -8.00
N GLY A 157 -9.16 -1.27 -8.55
CA GLY A 157 -8.99 -2.64 -8.05
C GLY A 157 -9.96 -2.97 -6.91
N GLY A 158 -9.53 -3.85 -5.98
CA GLY A 158 -10.35 -4.36 -4.89
C GLY A 158 -9.50 -4.78 -3.67
N GLY A 159 -10.06 -5.66 -2.85
CA GLY A 159 -9.38 -6.22 -1.68
C GLY A 159 -9.18 -5.20 -0.54
N ILE A 160 -8.17 -5.45 0.29
CA ILE A 160 -7.90 -4.69 1.50
C ILE A 160 -7.65 -3.19 1.25
N ALA A 161 -7.05 -2.85 0.10
CA ALA A 161 -6.77 -1.46 -0.25
C ALA A 161 -8.04 -0.61 -0.42
N GLY A 162 -9.15 -1.23 -0.83
CA GLY A 162 -10.45 -0.57 -0.90
C GLY A 162 -11.27 -0.73 0.38
N ASP A 163 -11.33 -1.94 0.96
CA ASP A 163 -12.20 -2.19 2.10
C ASP A 163 -11.72 -1.48 3.38
N PHE A 164 -10.43 -1.47 3.63
CA PHE A 164 -9.88 -0.82 4.81
C PHE A 164 -10.27 0.67 4.93
N PRO A 165 -9.99 1.53 3.93
CA PRO A 165 -10.31 2.95 4.08
C PRO A 165 -11.80 3.25 4.03
N ILE A 166 -12.59 2.53 3.24
CA ILE A 166 -14.03 2.80 3.16
C ILE A 166 -14.75 2.50 4.48
N CYS A 167 -14.21 1.58 5.29
CA CYS A 167 -14.77 1.17 6.57
C CYS A 167 -14.56 2.18 7.70
N VAL A 168 -13.79 3.26 7.49
CA VAL A 168 -13.64 4.30 8.51
C VAL A 168 -14.98 4.94 8.89
N VAL A 169 -15.88 5.11 7.94
CA VAL A 169 -17.20 5.74 8.17
C VAL A 169 -18.11 4.89 9.07
N PRO A 170 -18.38 3.60 8.77
CA PRO A 170 -19.16 2.78 9.69
C PRO A 170 -18.47 2.63 11.07
N MET A 171 -17.15 2.52 11.13
CA MET A 171 -16.45 2.49 12.42
C MET A 171 -16.71 3.77 13.24
N LEU A 172 -16.60 4.95 12.62
CA LEU A 172 -16.88 6.21 13.31
C LEU A 172 -18.34 6.32 13.75
N ASN A 173 -19.29 5.96 12.89
CA ASN A 173 -20.71 6.12 13.16
C ASN A 173 -21.30 5.01 14.04
N GLN A 174 -20.91 3.75 13.85
CA GLN A 174 -21.52 2.60 14.52
C GLN A 174 -20.77 2.19 15.78
N ASP A 175 -19.43 2.16 15.74
CA ASP A 175 -18.64 1.71 16.90
C ASP A 175 -18.34 2.86 17.87
N LEU A 176 -18.03 4.05 17.34
CA LEU A 176 -17.71 5.23 18.15
C LEU A 176 -18.90 6.17 18.36
N LEU A 177 -20.05 5.91 17.73
CA LEU A 177 -21.29 6.71 17.82
C LEU A 177 -21.07 8.19 17.47
N ARG A 178 -20.13 8.46 16.58
CA ARG A 178 -19.85 9.80 16.04
C ARG A 178 -20.70 10.04 14.81
N GLN A 179 -21.19 11.24 14.62
CA GLN A 179 -22.05 11.58 13.48
C GLN A 179 -21.20 12.20 12.36
N VAL A 180 -20.42 11.37 11.64
CA VAL A 180 -19.69 11.84 10.48
C VAL A 180 -20.50 11.61 9.20
N PRO A 181 -20.33 12.46 8.16
CA PRO A 181 -20.96 12.26 6.87
C PRO A 181 -20.57 10.92 6.25
N LEU A 182 -21.49 10.31 5.50
CA LEU A 182 -21.18 9.15 4.65
C LEU A 182 -20.34 9.61 3.44
N TRP A 183 -19.68 8.65 2.75
CA TRP A 183 -19.04 8.96 1.47
C TRP A 183 -20.09 9.50 0.48
N SER A 184 -19.82 10.68 -0.09
CA SER A 184 -20.76 11.42 -0.92
C SER A 184 -20.82 10.92 -2.36
N TRP A 185 -19.83 10.16 -2.79
CA TRP A 185 -19.73 9.60 -4.13
C TRP A 185 -18.84 8.35 -4.07
N PHE A 186 -19.13 7.35 -4.92
CA PHE A 186 -18.37 6.12 -5.02
C PHE A 186 -18.21 5.69 -6.47
N CYS A 187 -16.99 5.28 -6.84
CA CYS A 187 -16.75 4.60 -8.10
C CYS A 187 -15.68 3.52 -7.90
N GLN A 188 -15.87 2.37 -8.52
CA GLN A 188 -14.89 1.30 -8.55
C GLN A 188 -14.59 0.90 -10.00
N ILE A 189 -13.31 0.90 -10.34
CA ILE A 189 -12.79 0.30 -11.57
C ILE A 189 -12.07 -0.99 -11.17
N SER A 190 -12.62 -2.14 -11.58
CA SER A 190 -12.06 -3.45 -11.24
C SER A 190 -12.39 -4.46 -12.34
N GLU A 191 -11.52 -5.44 -12.52
CA GLU A 191 -11.79 -6.62 -13.37
C GLU A 191 -12.59 -7.71 -12.63
N ALA A 192 -12.80 -7.56 -11.31
CA ALA A 192 -13.53 -8.53 -10.50
C ALA A 192 -15.02 -8.54 -10.84
N ASN A 193 -15.54 -9.71 -11.17
CA ASN A 193 -16.97 -9.92 -11.38
C ASN A 193 -17.69 -10.05 -10.01
N PRO A 194 -19.01 -9.78 -9.94
CA PRO A 194 -19.81 -10.12 -8.77
C PRO A 194 -19.61 -11.58 -8.37
N SER A 195 -19.21 -11.80 -7.13
CA SER A 195 -18.88 -13.12 -6.61
C SER A 195 -19.44 -13.31 -5.20
N TYR A 196 -19.50 -14.55 -4.75
CA TYR A 196 -20.01 -14.89 -3.44
C TYR A 196 -19.06 -14.40 -2.32
N GLY A 197 -19.47 -13.35 -1.57
CA GLY A 197 -18.83 -12.88 -0.35
C GLY A 197 -17.50 -12.13 -0.52
N GLY A 198 -17.02 -11.88 -1.73
CA GLY A 198 -15.78 -11.14 -1.96
C GLY A 198 -16.01 -9.63 -2.05
N TYR A 199 -15.23 -8.83 -1.32
CA TYR A 199 -15.30 -7.36 -1.39
C TYR A 199 -15.04 -6.83 -2.80
N SER A 200 -14.06 -7.36 -3.51
CA SER A 200 -13.66 -6.91 -4.84
C SER A 200 -14.78 -7.01 -5.89
N GLY A 201 -15.64 -8.03 -5.77
CA GLY A 201 -16.79 -8.25 -6.66
C GLY A 201 -18.12 -7.79 -6.07
N ALA A 202 -18.13 -7.16 -4.90
CA ALA A 202 -19.37 -6.69 -4.26
C ALA A 202 -19.98 -5.50 -5.02
N PRO A 203 -21.26 -5.58 -5.44
CA PRO A 203 -21.92 -4.46 -6.10
C PRO A 203 -21.89 -3.20 -5.24
N PRO A 204 -21.84 -1.99 -5.84
CA PRO A 204 -21.78 -0.73 -5.08
C PRO A 204 -22.94 -0.56 -4.08
N ASN A 205 -24.14 -1.10 -4.37
CA ASN A 205 -25.29 -1.04 -3.48
C ASN A 205 -25.10 -1.79 -2.15
N GLU A 206 -24.26 -2.84 -2.09
CA GLU A 206 -23.99 -3.54 -0.83
C GLU A 206 -23.37 -2.60 0.22
N LYS A 207 -22.63 -1.59 -0.21
CA LYS A 207 -21.98 -0.61 0.67
C LYS A 207 -22.99 0.23 1.47
N ILE A 208 -24.26 0.27 1.04
CA ILE A 208 -25.36 0.91 1.77
C ILE A 208 -25.68 0.13 3.05
N THR A 209 -25.75 -1.20 2.97
CA THR A 209 -26.10 -2.05 4.12
C THR A 209 -25.04 -2.01 5.23
N TRP A 210 -23.82 -1.66 4.87
CA TRP A 210 -22.69 -1.49 5.80
C TRP A 210 -22.56 -0.06 6.35
N GLY A 211 -23.44 0.86 5.99
CA GLY A 211 -23.37 2.24 6.44
C GLY A 211 -22.21 3.04 5.85
N LYS A 212 -21.72 2.64 4.68
CA LYS A 212 -20.62 3.33 3.96
C LYS A 212 -21.17 4.42 3.05
N LEU A 213 -22.29 4.16 2.39
CA LEU A 213 -22.97 5.05 1.43
C LEU A 213 -24.43 5.24 1.79
N ALA A 214 -25.01 6.40 1.41
CA ALA A 214 -26.45 6.60 1.42
C ALA A 214 -27.11 5.94 0.20
N LYS A 215 -28.43 5.75 0.25
CA LYS A 215 -29.21 5.23 -0.87
C LYS A 215 -29.09 6.14 -2.09
N GLU A 216 -29.06 7.43 -1.88
CA GLU A 216 -29.01 8.48 -2.89
C GLU A 216 -27.59 8.77 -3.39
N THR A 217 -26.55 8.25 -2.70
CA THR A 217 -25.15 8.46 -3.12
C THR A 217 -24.95 7.98 -4.56
N PRO A 218 -24.44 8.83 -5.48
CA PRO A 218 -24.03 8.39 -6.80
C PRO A 218 -22.94 7.32 -6.68
N LYS A 219 -23.14 6.19 -7.39
CA LYS A 219 -22.25 5.04 -7.29
C LYS A 219 -22.18 4.25 -8.60
N PHE A 220 -20.95 3.88 -9.02
CA PHE A 220 -20.63 3.31 -10.32
C PHE A 220 -19.66 2.14 -10.21
#